data_4f4040705d17b0dabb3fc9a03b4a93b1
#
_entry.id   4f4040705d17b0dabb3fc9a03b4a93b1
#
_cell.length_a   1.000
_cell.length_b   1.000
_cell.length_c   1.000
_cell.angle_alpha   90.00
_cell.angle_beta   90.00
_cell.angle_gamma   90.00
#
_symmetry.space_group_name_H-M   'P 1'
#
loop_
_entity.id
_entity.type
_entity.pdbx_description
1 polymer ?
#
loop_
_entity_poly.entity_id
_entity_poly.type
_entity_poly.pdbx_seq_one_letter_code
_entity_poly.pdbx_strand_id
1 'polypeptide(L)'
;MSGHSKWATTKHKKAVIDAKRGKLFAKLIKNIEVAARTGGGDLAANPTLYDAVQKAKKSSVPNDNIDRALKRGSGAEAGGVDYQTIMYEGYGPNGVALLVECLSDNRNRAASEVRVAMTRNGGTMADPGSVAYLFNRKGVVLVPAAGTTEEAVFEAVLEAGALEVNNLGESFEVVSKATDVVAVRTALQAAGIDYESAEATFLPSMSVDLDAPTAIKVFKLVEALEDLDDVQNVYGNFDVSDEVLDRKSTRLNSSHVKRSRM
;
A
#
# COMPACT_ATOMS: atom_id res chain seq x y z
N MET A 1 -9.15 15.78 -15.01
CA MET A 1 -8.73 15.73 -13.61
C MET A 1 -8.71 14.26 -13.23
N SER A 2 -7.56 13.63 -13.16
CA SER A 2 -7.46 12.23 -12.71
C SER A 2 -7.49 12.27 -11.18
N GLY A 3 -8.65 12.02 -10.60
CA GLY A 3 -8.79 11.95 -9.16
C GLY A 3 -8.08 10.70 -8.65
N HIS A 4 -6.97 10.90 -7.94
CA HIS A 4 -6.40 9.82 -7.15
C HIS A 4 -7.43 9.41 -6.11
N SER A 5 -7.64 8.10 -5.95
CA SER A 5 -8.66 7.59 -5.03
C SER A 5 -8.35 8.06 -3.60
N LYS A 6 -9.20 8.92 -3.05
CA LYS A 6 -9.13 9.37 -1.64
C LYS A 6 -9.08 8.20 -0.67
N TRP A 7 -9.63 7.05 -1.07
CA TRP A 7 -9.55 5.79 -0.33
C TRP A 7 -8.11 5.31 -0.14
N ALA A 8 -7.28 5.33 -1.18
CA ALA A 8 -5.90 4.88 -1.10
C ALA A 8 -5.13 5.67 -0.04
N THR A 9 -5.37 6.97 0.04
CA THR A 9 -4.75 7.88 1.02
C THR A 9 -5.30 7.69 2.44
N THR A 10 -6.63 7.53 2.57
CA THR A 10 -7.29 7.30 3.87
C THR A 10 -6.97 5.92 4.45
N LYS A 11 -6.65 4.95 3.60
CA LYS A 11 -6.23 3.60 3.99
C LYS A 11 -4.98 3.62 4.89
N HIS A 12 -4.02 4.49 4.61
CA HIS A 12 -2.80 4.62 5.41
C HIS A 12 -3.06 5.18 6.83
N LYS A 13 -4.13 5.92 7.05
CA LYS A 13 -4.49 6.52 8.35
C LYS A 13 -5.22 5.59 9.32
N LYS A 14 -5.73 4.43 8.85
CA LYS A 14 -6.50 3.47 9.67
C LYS A 14 -5.79 2.14 9.88
N ALA A 15 -4.51 2.15 10.11
CA ALA A 15 -3.88 0.99 10.67
C ALA A 15 -3.99 1.05 12.20
N VAL A 16 -4.65 0.04 12.77
CA VAL A 16 -4.07 -0.82 13.78
C VAL A 16 -4.87 -0.96 15.04
N ILE A 17 -5.59 -2.04 15.06
CA ILE A 17 -5.88 -2.80 16.26
C ILE A 17 -4.81 -3.92 16.35
N ASP A 18 -4.34 -4.26 17.55
CA ASP A 18 -3.14 -5.10 17.81
C ASP A 18 -3.05 -6.42 17.03
N ALA A 19 -4.17 -7.08 16.70
CA ALA A 19 -4.16 -8.31 15.88
C ALA A 19 -3.74 -8.06 14.41
N LYS A 20 -4.07 -6.90 13.85
CA LYS A 20 -3.64 -6.48 12.52
C LYS A 20 -2.16 -6.05 12.50
N ARG A 21 -1.62 -5.63 13.64
CA ARG A 21 -0.24 -5.19 13.79
C ARG A 21 0.77 -6.33 13.57
N GLY A 22 0.47 -7.53 14.10
CA GLY A 22 1.31 -8.72 13.88
C GLY A 22 1.38 -9.11 12.40
N LYS A 23 0.25 -9.08 11.69
CA LYS A 23 0.19 -9.35 10.24
C LYS A 23 0.94 -8.29 9.43
N LEU A 24 0.76 -7.01 9.77
CA LEU A 24 1.50 -5.92 9.14
C LEU A 24 3.01 -6.10 9.32
N PHE A 25 3.47 -6.42 10.52
CA PHE A 25 4.89 -6.66 10.79
C PHE A 25 5.42 -7.82 9.95
N ALA A 26 4.68 -8.94 9.85
CA ALA A 26 5.07 -10.08 9.03
C ALA A 26 5.23 -9.69 7.54
N LYS A 27 4.32 -8.88 7.00
CA LYS A 27 4.40 -8.38 5.62
C LYS A 27 5.62 -7.47 5.42
N LEU A 28 5.85 -6.53 6.33
CA LEU A 28 7.01 -5.63 6.27
C LEU A 28 8.34 -6.40 6.36
N ILE A 29 8.41 -7.43 7.20
CA ILE A 29 9.57 -8.31 7.32
C ILE A 29 9.81 -9.09 6.02
N LYS A 30 8.77 -9.66 5.41
CA LYS A 30 8.89 -10.31 4.08
C LYS A 30 9.47 -9.36 3.03
N ASN A 31 8.99 -8.12 2.98
CA ASN A 31 9.48 -7.12 2.03
C ASN A 31 10.97 -6.81 2.21
N ILE A 32 11.44 -6.72 3.47
CA ILE A 32 12.87 -6.53 3.77
C ILE A 32 13.70 -7.74 3.29
N GLU A 33 13.25 -8.97 3.58
CA GLU A 33 13.95 -10.19 3.15
C GLU A 33 14.07 -10.26 1.63
N VAL A 34 12.99 -9.95 0.90
CA VAL A 34 13.00 -9.98 -0.57
C VAL A 34 13.87 -8.87 -1.14
N ALA A 35 13.78 -7.65 -0.62
CA ALA A 35 14.60 -6.54 -1.08
C ALA A 35 16.09 -6.80 -0.85
N ALA A 36 16.46 -7.35 0.31
CA ALA A 36 17.84 -7.72 0.62
C ALA A 36 18.36 -8.86 -0.27
N ARG A 37 17.50 -9.83 -0.62
CA ARG A 37 17.86 -10.94 -1.51
C ARG A 37 18.09 -10.48 -2.93
N THR A 38 17.25 -9.59 -3.43
CA THR A 38 17.29 -9.14 -4.82
C THR A 38 18.42 -8.14 -5.07
N GLY A 39 18.61 -7.20 -4.16
CA GLY A 39 19.55 -6.07 -4.37
C GLY A 39 20.74 -6.04 -3.39
N GLY A 40 20.90 -7.07 -2.55
CA GLY A 40 21.94 -7.12 -1.52
C GLY A 40 21.53 -6.44 -0.22
N GLY A 41 22.27 -6.75 0.87
CA GLY A 41 21.98 -6.30 2.22
C GLY A 41 22.51 -4.91 2.58
N ASP A 42 23.14 -4.20 1.65
CA ASP A 42 23.65 -2.85 1.89
C ASP A 42 22.56 -1.81 1.62
N LEU A 43 22.16 -1.09 2.68
CA LEU A 43 21.14 -0.04 2.61
C LEU A 43 21.55 1.14 1.73
N ALA A 44 22.85 1.43 1.63
CA ALA A 44 23.34 2.55 0.82
C ALA A 44 23.30 2.22 -0.70
N ALA A 45 23.51 0.96 -1.04
CA ALA A 45 23.54 0.48 -2.41
C ALA A 45 22.17 -0.05 -2.90
N ASN A 46 21.21 -0.28 -2.00
CA ASN A 46 19.91 -0.86 -2.30
C ASN A 46 18.74 0.06 -1.87
N PRO A 47 18.28 0.97 -2.74
CA PRO A 47 17.19 1.88 -2.42
C PRO A 47 15.89 1.18 -2.04
N THR A 48 15.56 0.05 -2.69
CA THR A 48 14.34 -0.75 -2.37
C THR A 48 14.41 -1.29 -0.94
N LEU A 49 15.59 -1.77 -0.52
CA LEU A 49 15.80 -2.22 0.86
C LEU A 49 15.72 -1.05 1.84
N TYR A 50 16.33 0.08 1.49
CA TYR A 50 16.26 1.29 2.31
C TYR A 50 14.79 1.68 2.58
N ASP A 51 13.96 1.76 1.54
CA ASP A 51 12.56 2.13 1.66
C ASP A 51 11.74 1.11 2.48
N ALA A 52 12.00 -0.20 2.26
CA ALA A 52 11.36 -1.26 3.05
C ALA A 52 11.71 -1.14 4.54
N VAL A 53 12.97 -0.86 4.87
CA VAL A 53 13.42 -0.66 6.25
C VAL A 53 12.83 0.61 6.86
N GLN A 54 12.79 1.74 6.12
CA GLN A 54 12.16 2.98 6.62
C GLN A 54 10.67 2.77 6.89
N LYS A 55 9.94 2.09 5.99
CA LYS A 55 8.52 1.76 6.17
C LYS A 55 8.31 0.90 7.42
N ALA A 56 9.17 -0.09 7.66
CA ALA A 56 9.12 -0.94 8.85
C ALA A 56 9.39 -0.14 10.14
N LYS A 57 10.40 0.75 10.15
CA LYS A 57 10.72 1.62 11.29
C LYS A 57 9.57 2.58 11.60
N LYS A 58 9.00 3.23 10.59
CA LYS A 58 7.83 4.12 10.75
C LYS A 58 6.60 3.37 11.29
N SER A 59 6.47 2.08 10.96
CA SER A 59 5.43 1.19 11.50
C SER A 59 5.77 0.61 12.87
N SER A 60 6.89 1.04 13.50
CA SER A 60 7.35 0.57 14.82
C SER A 60 7.66 -0.93 14.87
N VAL A 61 8.17 -1.52 13.80
CA VAL A 61 8.72 -2.88 13.81
C VAL A 61 10.00 -2.88 14.65
N PRO A 62 10.17 -3.82 15.61
CA PRO A 62 11.39 -3.90 16.41
C PRO A 62 12.67 -4.05 15.56
N ASN A 63 13.72 -3.34 15.91
CA ASN A 63 14.98 -3.35 15.16
C ASN A 63 15.57 -4.76 15.04
N ASP A 64 15.51 -5.58 16.08
CA ASP A 64 15.98 -6.98 16.04
C ASP A 64 15.27 -7.84 14.97
N ASN A 65 14.00 -7.54 14.69
CA ASN A 65 13.26 -8.23 13.63
C ASN A 65 13.71 -7.75 12.24
N ILE A 66 13.97 -6.44 12.10
CA ILE A 66 14.51 -5.84 10.87
C ILE A 66 15.89 -6.43 10.59
N ASP A 67 16.78 -6.48 11.56
CA ASP A 67 18.15 -6.99 11.42
C ASP A 67 18.17 -8.49 11.06
N ARG A 68 17.29 -9.29 11.67
CA ARG A 68 17.14 -10.70 11.32
C ARG A 68 16.63 -10.89 9.90
N ALA A 69 15.65 -10.09 9.47
CA ALA A 69 15.14 -10.12 8.10
C ALA A 69 16.24 -9.79 7.08
N LEU A 70 17.03 -8.76 7.39
CA LEU A 70 18.17 -8.33 6.60
C LEU A 70 19.20 -9.45 6.43
N LYS A 71 19.60 -10.11 7.53
CA LYS A 71 20.56 -11.23 7.53
C LYS A 71 20.02 -12.44 6.75
N ARG A 72 18.75 -12.80 6.91
CA ARG A 72 18.14 -13.91 6.14
C ARG A 72 18.05 -13.58 4.66
N GLY A 73 17.63 -12.37 4.32
CA GLY A 73 17.54 -11.91 2.94
C GLY A 73 18.89 -11.87 2.23
N SER A 74 19.93 -11.34 2.89
CA SER A 74 21.30 -11.25 2.34
C SER A 74 22.04 -12.60 2.31
N GLY A 75 21.46 -13.68 2.86
CA GLY A 75 22.10 -14.98 2.94
C GLY A 75 23.14 -15.14 4.06
N ALA A 76 23.27 -14.14 4.95
CA ALA A 76 24.17 -14.22 6.11
C ALA A 76 23.66 -15.16 7.20
N GLU A 77 22.37 -15.48 7.17
CA GLU A 77 21.70 -16.43 8.06
C GLU A 77 20.94 -17.48 7.24
N ALA A 78 20.97 -18.74 7.67
CA ALA A 78 20.18 -19.81 7.06
C ALA A 78 18.67 -19.60 7.28
N GLY A 79 17.84 -20.12 6.37
CA GLY A 79 16.37 -20.13 6.51
C GLY A 79 15.63 -19.06 5.70
N GLY A 80 16.29 -18.41 4.77
CA GLY A 80 15.63 -17.52 3.82
C GLY A 80 14.68 -18.28 2.89
N VAL A 81 13.44 -17.78 2.75
CA VAL A 81 12.40 -18.36 1.89
C VAL A 81 12.43 -17.67 0.53
N ASP A 82 12.26 -18.44 -0.54
CA ASP A 82 12.20 -17.89 -1.90
C ASP A 82 10.78 -17.40 -2.21
N TYR A 83 10.55 -16.12 -1.96
CA TYR A 83 9.28 -15.47 -2.25
C TYR A 83 9.22 -14.97 -3.69
N GLN A 84 8.07 -15.16 -4.31
CA GLN A 84 7.75 -14.63 -5.64
C GLN A 84 6.63 -13.59 -5.53
N THR A 85 6.81 -12.48 -6.25
CA THR A 85 5.73 -11.51 -6.43
C THR A 85 4.77 -12.01 -7.50
N ILE A 86 3.49 -12.10 -7.17
CA ILE A 86 2.44 -12.60 -8.05
C ILE A 86 1.31 -11.57 -8.06
N MET A 87 0.88 -11.21 -9.27
CA MET A 87 -0.26 -10.31 -9.45
C MET A 87 -1.50 -11.14 -9.81
N TYR A 88 -2.58 -10.98 -9.02
CA TYR A 88 -3.89 -11.52 -9.34
C TYR A 88 -4.84 -10.39 -9.72
N GLU A 89 -5.73 -10.67 -10.65
CA GLU A 89 -6.69 -9.74 -11.20
C GLU A 89 -8.09 -10.19 -10.88
N GLY A 90 -9.02 -9.24 -10.76
CA GLY A 90 -10.41 -9.57 -10.53
C GLY A 90 -11.33 -8.37 -10.50
N TYR A 91 -12.59 -8.69 -10.33
CA TYR A 91 -13.67 -7.72 -10.23
C TYR A 91 -14.36 -7.82 -8.88
N GLY A 92 -14.56 -6.69 -8.24
CA GLY A 92 -15.39 -6.53 -7.06
C GLY A 92 -16.85 -6.16 -7.41
N PRO A 93 -17.65 -5.89 -6.37
CA PRO A 93 -19.01 -5.38 -6.55
C PRO A 93 -19.06 -4.16 -7.47
N ASN A 94 -20.09 -4.08 -8.31
CA ASN A 94 -20.30 -3.01 -9.29
C ASN A 94 -19.21 -2.93 -10.39
N GLY A 95 -18.51 -4.03 -10.67
CA GLY A 95 -17.48 -4.07 -11.70
C GLY A 95 -16.19 -3.34 -11.35
N VAL A 96 -15.96 -3.03 -10.07
CA VAL A 96 -14.70 -2.45 -9.60
C VAL A 96 -13.55 -3.37 -9.96
N ALA A 97 -12.59 -2.86 -10.74
CA ALA A 97 -11.37 -3.59 -11.05
C ALA A 97 -10.44 -3.64 -9.82
N LEU A 98 -9.93 -4.83 -9.53
CA LEU A 98 -9.01 -5.07 -8.43
C LEU A 98 -7.73 -5.74 -8.94
N LEU A 99 -6.59 -5.18 -8.54
CA LEU A 99 -5.29 -5.76 -8.75
C LEU A 99 -4.71 -6.13 -7.37
N VAL A 100 -4.40 -7.42 -7.17
CA VAL A 100 -3.97 -7.97 -5.88
C VAL A 100 -2.52 -8.42 -5.98
N GLU A 101 -1.65 -7.74 -5.28
CA GLU A 101 -0.23 -8.06 -5.19
C GLU A 101 0.03 -9.02 -4.04
N CYS A 102 0.54 -10.19 -4.38
CA CYS A 102 0.92 -11.22 -3.41
C CYS A 102 2.43 -11.43 -3.41
N LEU A 103 2.97 -11.70 -2.23
CA LEU A 103 4.34 -12.14 -2.03
C LEU A 103 4.29 -13.51 -1.33
N SER A 104 4.51 -14.58 -2.09
CA SER A 104 4.30 -15.95 -1.61
C SER A 104 5.40 -16.89 -2.07
N ASP A 105 5.70 -17.87 -1.26
CA ASP A 105 6.53 -19.04 -1.57
C ASP A 105 5.72 -20.16 -2.25
N ASN A 106 4.38 -20.03 -2.27
CA ASN A 106 3.48 -21.02 -2.84
C ASN A 106 2.36 -20.37 -3.65
N ARG A 107 2.56 -20.33 -4.97
CA ARG A 107 1.62 -19.73 -5.93
C ARG A 107 0.21 -20.34 -5.88
N ASN A 108 0.12 -21.66 -5.69
CA ASN A 108 -1.18 -22.36 -5.67
C ASN A 108 -1.98 -22.03 -4.41
N ARG A 109 -1.30 -21.96 -3.25
CA ARG A 109 -1.92 -21.53 -2.00
C ARG A 109 -2.45 -20.10 -2.14
N ALA A 110 -1.61 -19.15 -2.56
CA ALA A 110 -2.00 -17.76 -2.73
C ALA A 110 -3.18 -17.62 -3.69
N ALA A 111 -3.17 -18.30 -4.84
CA ALA A 111 -4.27 -18.28 -5.81
C ALA A 111 -5.59 -18.79 -5.20
N SER A 112 -5.52 -19.89 -4.44
CA SER A 112 -6.69 -20.48 -3.79
C SER A 112 -7.29 -19.55 -2.73
N GLU A 113 -6.44 -18.96 -1.87
CA GLU A 113 -6.87 -18.07 -0.81
C GLU A 113 -7.48 -16.78 -1.37
N VAL A 114 -6.85 -16.16 -2.38
CA VAL A 114 -7.39 -14.96 -3.06
C VAL A 114 -8.74 -15.27 -3.70
N ARG A 115 -8.86 -16.40 -4.41
CA ARG A 115 -10.12 -16.81 -5.03
C ARG A 115 -11.25 -17.00 -4.02
N VAL A 116 -10.97 -17.66 -2.92
CA VAL A 116 -11.94 -17.89 -1.83
C VAL A 116 -12.35 -16.56 -1.19
N ALA A 117 -11.40 -15.67 -0.90
CA ALA A 117 -11.69 -14.37 -0.34
C ALA A 117 -12.56 -13.51 -1.27
N MET A 118 -12.24 -13.48 -2.57
CA MET A 118 -13.05 -12.78 -3.58
C MET A 118 -14.47 -13.33 -3.62
N THR A 119 -14.63 -14.63 -3.85
CA THR A 119 -15.93 -15.26 -4.02
C THR A 119 -16.83 -15.07 -2.79
N ARG A 120 -16.29 -15.21 -1.59
CA ARG A 120 -17.05 -15.04 -0.33
C ARG A 120 -17.49 -13.60 -0.08
N ASN A 121 -16.84 -12.63 -0.69
CA ASN A 121 -17.14 -11.20 -0.49
C ASN A 121 -17.71 -10.52 -1.74
N GLY A 122 -18.27 -11.30 -2.68
CA GLY A 122 -18.98 -10.77 -3.84
C GLY A 122 -18.09 -10.30 -4.98
N GLY A 123 -16.83 -10.73 -5.01
CA GLY A 123 -15.90 -10.52 -6.10
C GLY A 123 -15.65 -11.81 -6.90
N THR A 124 -14.95 -11.67 -8.01
CA THR A 124 -14.58 -12.78 -8.91
C THR A 124 -13.15 -12.60 -9.40
N MET A 125 -12.33 -13.65 -9.34
CA MET A 125 -11.04 -13.64 -10.03
C MET A 125 -11.22 -13.60 -11.53
N ALA A 126 -10.36 -12.84 -12.20
CA ALA A 126 -10.31 -12.72 -13.65
C ALA A 126 -9.00 -13.34 -14.19
N ASP A 127 -8.96 -13.53 -15.50
CA ASP A 127 -7.75 -13.97 -16.18
C ASP A 127 -6.70 -12.85 -16.21
N PRO A 128 -5.39 -13.19 -16.27
CA PRO A 128 -4.33 -12.22 -16.39
C PRO A 128 -4.52 -11.29 -17.61
N GLY A 129 -4.35 -9.98 -17.39
CA GLY A 129 -4.56 -8.95 -18.42
C GLY A 129 -5.98 -8.40 -18.49
N SER A 130 -6.91 -8.90 -17.67
CA SER A 130 -8.32 -8.44 -17.68
C SER A 130 -8.50 -7.04 -17.10
N VAL A 131 -7.69 -6.65 -16.11
CA VAL A 131 -7.80 -5.36 -15.42
C VAL A 131 -6.46 -4.61 -15.28
N ALA A 132 -5.33 -5.27 -15.44
CA ALA A 132 -4.00 -4.69 -15.23
C ALA A 132 -3.76 -3.43 -16.08
N TYR A 133 -4.33 -3.36 -17.30
CA TYR A 133 -4.23 -2.20 -18.19
C TYR A 133 -4.90 -0.93 -17.66
N LEU A 134 -5.79 -1.07 -16.67
CA LEU A 134 -6.44 0.06 -16.00
C LEU A 134 -5.54 0.72 -14.95
N PHE A 135 -4.39 0.12 -14.65
CA PHE A 135 -3.49 0.59 -13.61
C PHE A 135 -2.13 0.97 -14.18
N ASN A 136 -1.63 2.13 -13.76
CA ASN A 136 -0.30 2.61 -14.12
C ASN A 136 0.63 2.50 -12.93
N ARG A 137 1.81 1.92 -13.12
CA ARG A 137 2.84 1.90 -12.08
C ARG A 137 3.46 3.29 -11.97
N LYS A 138 3.33 3.92 -10.81
CA LYS A 138 3.81 5.27 -10.49
C LYS A 138 4.65 5.25 -9.23
N GLY A 139 5.52 6.25 -9.08
CA GLY A 139 6.13 6.59 -7.80
C GLY A 139 5.21 7.54 -7.04
N VAL A 140 4.94 7.25 -5.78
CA VAL A 140 4.11 8.09 -4.91
C VAL A 140 4.85 8.36 -3.61
N VAL A 141 4.94 9.64 -3.25
CA VAL A 141 5.45 10.08 -1.95
C VAL A 141 4.35 10.84 -1.23
N LEU A 142 4.02 10.41 -0.01
CA LEU A 142 3.07 11.11 0.86
C LEU A 142 3.83 12.00 1.84
N VAL A 143 3.48 13.28 1.84
CA VAL A 143 4.07 14.31 2.69
C VAL A 143 2.99 14.86 3.62
N PRO A 144 3.15 14.78 4.96
CA PRO A 144 2.19 15.41 5.89
C PRO A 144 2.11 16.91 5.64
N ALA A 145 0.89 17.46 5.56
CA ALA A 145 0.69 18.89 5.36
C ALA A 145 1.09 19.74 6.59
N ALA A 146 1.18 19.09 7.75
CA ALA A 146 1.62 19.75 8.98
C ALA A 146 3.10 20.15 8.89
N GLY A 147 3.37 21.45 8.89
CA GLY A 147 4.73 22.00 8.89
C GLY A 147 5.32 22.29 7.51
N THR A 148 4.56 22.09 6.43
CA THR A 148 4.98 22.49 5.07
C THR A 148 3.80 23.01 4.26
N THR A 149 4.07 23.61 3.10
CA THR A 149 3.05 24.09 2.16
C THR A 149 3.16 23.36 0.83
N GLU A 150 2.09 23.43 0.03
CA GLU A 150 2.07 22.83 -1.30
C GLU A 150 3.16 23.41 -2.20
N GLU A 151 3.39 24.73 -2.11
CA GLU A 151 4.43 25.44 -2.87
C GLU A 151 5.83 24.95 -2.49
N ALA A 152 6.11 24.80 -1.19
CA ALA A 152 7.41 24.32 -0.72
C ALA A 152 7.68 22.88 -1.16
N VAL A 153 6.64 22.02 -1.14
CA VAL A 153 6.74 20.64 -1.64
C VAL A 153 7.00 20.65 -3.14
N PHE A 154 6.23 21.46 -3.90
CA PHE A 154 6.36 21.56 -5.35
C PHE A 154 7.75 22.04 -5.77
N GLU A 155 8.26 23.10 -5.15
CA GLU A 155 9.60 23.63 -5.41
C GLU A 155 10.69 22.59 -5.14
N ALA A 156 10.57 21.84 -4.04
CA ALA A 156 11.54 20.84 -3.66
C ALA A 156 11.63 19.67 -4.66
N VAL A 157 10.52 19.30 -5.32
CA VAL A 157 10.46 18.09 -6.16
C VAL A 157 10.43 18.36 -7.66
N LEU A 158 10.33 19.63 -8.07
CA LEU A 158 10.17 20.03 -9.47
C LEU A 158 11.26 19.43 -10.37
N GLU A 159 12.52 19.55 -9.96
CA GLU A 159 13.67 19.03 -10.72
C GLU A 159 13.96 17.56 -10.48
N ALA A 160 13.29 16.94 -9.49
CA ALA A 160 13.47 15.54 -9.15
C ALA A 160 12.58 14.57 -9.97
N GLY A 161 11.78 15.10 -10.91
CA GLY A 161 10.93 14.31 -11.79
C GLY A 161 9.51 14.10 -11.27
N ALA A 162 9.03 14.97 -10.38
CA ALA A 162 7.62 14.99 -10.00
C ALA A 162 6.76 15.36 -11.21
N LEU A 163 5.66 14.63 -11.39
CA LEU A 163 4.68 14.86 -12.45
C LEU A 163 3.50 15.69 -11.92
N GLU A 164 3.09 15.41 -10.70
CA GLU A 164 1.94 16.05 -10.06
C GLU A 164 2.19 16.19 -8.56
N VAL A 165 1.67 17.24 -7.96
CA VAL A 165 1.54 17.41 -6.51
C VAL A 165 0.06 17.64 -6.23
N ASN A 166 -0.56 16.72 -5.48
CA ASN A 166 -1.98 16.75 -5.19
C ASN A 166 -2.20 17.07 -3.71
N ASN A 167 -3.05 18.05 -3.43
CA ASN A 167 -3.43 18.39 -2.07
C ASN A 167 -4.61 17.49 -1.62
N LEU A 168 -4.37 16.69 -0.59
CA LEU A 168 -5.34 15.74 -0.02
C LEU A 168 -5.90 16.25 1.32
N GLY A 169 -5.70 17.52 1.64
CA GLY A 169 -6.09 18.17 2.89
C GLY A 169 -5.06 18.01 4.00
N GLU A 170 -4.93 16.82 4.59
CA GLU A 170 -3.96 16.59 5.67
C GLU A 170 -2.57 16.13 5.18
N SER A 171 -2.42 15.86 3.88
CA SER A 171 -1.15 15.48 3.24
C SER A 171 -1.11 15.94 1.80
N PHE A 172 0.10 16.05 1.28
CA PHE A 172 0.36 16.22 -0.15
C PHE A 172 0.80 14.87 -0.73
N GLU A 173 0.27 14.54 -1.90
CA GLU A 173 0.68 13.37 -2.67
C GLU A 173 1.54 13.83 -3.85
N VAL A 174 2.81 13.43 -3.85
CA VAL A 174 3.71 13.70 -4.96
C VAL A 174 3.76 12.46 -5.85
N VAL A 175 3.35 12.62 -7.11
CA VAL A 175 3.34 11.55 -8.11
C VAL A 175 4.50 11.72 -9.08
N SER A 176 5.20 10.65 -9.36
CA SER A 176 6.33 10.60 -10.30
C SER A 176 6.27 9.33 -11.16
N LYS A 177 7.23 9.14 -12.05
CA LYS A 177 7.48 7.80 -12.61
C LYS A 177 7.94 6.88 -11.49
N ALA A 178 7.65 5.58 -11.60
CA ALA A 178 8.06 4.60 -10.60
C ALA A 178 9.58 4.55 -10.39
N THR A 179 10.36 4.88 -11.43
CA THR A 179 11.83 4.97 -11.39
C THR A 179 12.35 6.18 -10.61
N ASP A 180 11.57 7.24 -10.52
CA ASP A 180 12.01 8.55 -10.03
C ASP A 180 11.62 8.76 -8.54
N VAL A 181 10.90 7.82 -7.94
CA VAL A 181 10.45 7.91 -6.54
C VAL A 181 11.59 8.14 -5.56
N VAL A 182 12.75 7.53 -5.80
CA VAL A 182 13.93 7.69 -4.96
C VAL A 182 14.50 9.11 -5.08
N ALA A 183 14.56 9.66 -6.30
CA ALA A 183 15.01 11.03 -6.53
C ALA A 183 14.09 12.05 -5.86
N VAL A 184 12.76 11.88 -6.02
CA VAL A 184 11.75 12.73 -5.38
C VAL A 184 11.86 12.69 -3.85
N ARG A 185 11.96 11.50 -3.27
CA ARG A 185 12.16 11.33 -1.82
C ARG A 185 13.45 12.03 -1.34
N THR A 186 14.56 11.86 -2.07
CA THR A 186 15.84 12.46 -1.70
C THR A 186 15.79 13.97 -1.77
N ALA A 187 15.10 14.53 -2.76
CA ALA A 187 14.90 15.96 -2.90
C ALA A 187 14.11 16.55 -1.72
N LEU A 188 13.03 15.89 -1.28
CA LEU A 188 12.28 16.28 -0.09
C LEU A 188 13.15 16.26 1.17
N GLN A 189 13.96 15.21 1.36
CA GLN A 189 14.88 15.10 2.48
C GLN A 189 15.94 16.22 2.46
N ALA A 190 16.48 16.57 1.28
CA ALA A 190 17.44 17.65 1.13
C ALA A 190 16.83 19.03 1.45
N ALA A 191 15.54 19.21 1.16
CA ALA A 191 14.77 20.40 1.52
C ALA A 191 14.32 20.43 3.00
N GLY A 192 14.65 19.39 3.80
CA GLY A 192 14.21 19.28 5.19
C GLY A 192 12.72 18.98 5.34
N ILE A 193 12.06 18.47 4.31
CA ILE A 193 10.63 18.11 4.32
C ILE A 193 10.49 16.63 4.66
N ASP A 194 9.79 16.34 5.76
CA ASP A 194 9.48 14.98 6.16
C ASP A 194 8.41 14.36 5.25
N TYR A 195 8.50 13.05 5.02
CA TYR A 195 7.51 12.28 4.27
C TYR A 195 7.00 11.09 5.09
N GLU A 196 5.77 10.68 4.86
CA GLU A 196 5.15 9.52 5.54
C GLU A 196 5.55 8.21 4.86
N SER A 197 5.45 8.16 3.53
CA SER A 197 5.81 7.00 2.70
C SER A 197 6.37 7.42 1.36
N ALA A 198 7.21 6.57 0.78
CA ALA A 198 7.73 6.69 -0.58
C ALA A 198 7.77 5.29 -1.18
N GLU A 199 6.99 5.04 -2.23
CA GLU A 199 6.89 3.72 -2.83
C GLU A 199 6.46 3.76 -4.29
N ALA A 200 6.84 2.73 -5.06
CA ALA A 200 6.26 2.48 -6.36
C ALA A 200 4.94 1.72 -6.16
N THR A 201 3.85 2.27 -6.66
CA THR A 201 2.49 1.76 -6.47
C THR A 201 1.73 1.72 -7.80
N PHE A 202 0.54 1.14 -7.81
CA PHE A 202 -0.34 1.13 -8.97
C PHE A 202 -1.50 2.11 -8.76
N LEU A 203 -1.58 3.12 -9.64
CA LEU A 203 -2.65 4.10 -9.65
C LEU A 203 -3.61 3.81 -10.81
N PRO A 204 -4.94 3.85 -10.59
CA PRO A 204 -5.91 3.64 -11.65
C PRO A 204 -5.89 4.81 -12.64
N SER A 205 -6.02 4.50 -13.93
CA SER A 205 -6.19 5.50 -14.99
C SER A 205 -7.61 6.09 -15.03
N MET A 206 -8.57 5.34 -14.53
CA MET A 206 -9.99 5.73 -14.45
C MET A 206 -10.57 5.21 -13.16
N SER A 207 -11.34 6.03 -12.45
CA SER A 207 -12.04 5.65 -11.22
C SER A 207 -13.54 5.46 -11.46
N VAL A 208 -14.12 4.53 -10.72
CA VAL A 208 -15.56 4.30 -10.63
C VAL A 208 -16.07 4.89 -9.34
N ASP A 209 -16.97 5.85 -9.41
CA ASP A 209 -17.59 6.44 -8.22
C ASP A 209 -18.58 5.45 -7.60
N LEU A 210 -18.45 5.24 -6.29
CA LEU A 210 -19.30 4.29 -5.57
C LEU A 210 -20.26 5.02 -4.64
N ASP A 211 -21.50 4.55 -4.66
CA ASP A 211 -22.47 4.87 -3.61
C ASP A 211 -22.13 4.19 -2.28
N ALA A 212 -22.67 4.68 -1.18
CA ALA A 212 -22.36 4.18 0.15
C ALA A 212 -22.62 2.68 0.35
N PRO A 213 -23.73 2.09 -0.12
CA PRO A 213 -23.98 0.65 -0.01
C PRO A 213 -22.96 -0.20 -0.76
N THR A 214 -22.57 0.21 -1.97
CA THR A 214 -21.58 -0.50 -2.80
C THR A 214 -20.18 -0.34 -2.21
N ALA A 215 -19.81 0.86 -1.79
CA ALA A 215 -18.54 1.13 -1.13
C ALA A 215 -18.31 0.22 0.08
N ILE A 216 -19.33 0.01 0.92
CA ILE A 216 -19.23 -0.90 2.08
C ILE A 216 -18.91 -2.34 1.65
N LYS A 217 -19.52 -2.82 0.55
CA LYS A 217 -19.24 -4.17 0.02
C LYS A 217 -17.82 -4.27 -0.52
N VAL A 218 -17.37 -3.26 -1.28
CA VAL A 218 -16.01 -3.19 -1.83
C VAL A 218 -14.99 -3.13 -0.70
N PHE A 219 -15.21 -2.31 0.33
CA PHE A 219 -14.31 -2.22 1.48
C PHE A 219 -14.19 -3.54 2.24
N LYS A 220 -15.31 -4.27 2.40
CA LYS A 220 -15.29 -5.59 3.02
C LYS A 220 -14.48 -6.60 2.21
N LEU A 221 -14.59 -6.56 0.88
CA LEU A 221 -13.82 -7.41 -0.01
C LEU A 221 -12.32 -7.06 0.08
N VAL A 222 -11.96 -5.78 -0.02
CA VAL A 222 -10.57 -5.32 0.09
C VAL A 222 -9.97 -5.71 1.44
N GLU A 223 -10.71 -5.50 2.55
CA GLU A 223 -10.27 -5.90 3.89
C GLU A 223 -10.04 -7.41 4.01
N ALA A 224 -10.93 -8.22 3.42
CA ALA A 224 -10.78 -9.68 3.42
C ALA A 224 -9.56 -10.16 2.60
N LEU A 225 -9.24 -9.47 1.51
CA LEU A 225 -8.04 -9.73 0.72
C LEU A 225 -6.77 -9.31 1.48
N GLU A 226 -6.78 -8.13 2.09
CA GLU A 226 -5.65 -7.62 2.87
C GLU A 226 -5.36 -8.43 4.13
N ASP A 227 -6.36 -9.12 4.66
CA ASP A 227 -6.20 -10.02 5.80
C ASP A 227 -5.51 -11.34 5.44
N LEU A 228 -5.28 -11.65 4.16
CA LEU A 228 -4.50 -12.81 3.74
C LEU A 228 -3.00 -12.56 3.96
N ASP A 229 -2.28 -13.58 4.43
CA ASP A 229 -0.88 -13.46 4.82
C ASP A 229 0.07 -13.23 3.64
N ASP A 230 -0.29 -13.73 2.46
CA ASP A 230 0.50 -13.57 1.23
C ASP A 230 0.16 -12.29 0.45
N VAL A 231 -0.98 -11.63 0.71
CA VAL A 231 -1.35 -10.38 0.04
C VAL A 231 -0.58 -9.22 0.65
N GLN A 232 0.16 -8.50 -0.17
CA GLN A 232 0.90 -7.30 0.23
C GLN A 232 0.06 -6.04 0.04
N ASN A 233 -0.50 -5.87 -1.16
CA ASN A 233 -1.30 -4.71 -1.52
C ASN A 233 -2.53 -5.13 -2.32
N VAL A 234 -3.60 -4.33 -2.19
CA VAL A 234 -4.79 -4.41 -3.04
C VAL A 234 -5.01 -3.03 -3.64
N TYR A 235 -5.03 -2.96 -4.95
CA TYR A 235 -5.30 -1.75 -5.72
C TYR A 235 -6.67 -1.86 -6.34
N GLY A 236 -7.43 -0.78 -6.29
CA GLY A 236 -8.79 -0.74 -6.86
C GLY A 236 -9.00 0.54 -7.65
N ASN A 237 -9.80 0.46 -8.72
CA ASN A 237 -10.14 1.61 -9.56
C ASN A 237 -11.43 2.31 -9.10
N PHE A 238 -11.67 2.42 -7.80
CA PHE A 238 -12.86 3.05 -7.26
C PHE A 238 -12.52 4.33 -6.48
N ASP A 239 -13.47 5.24 -6.46
CA ASP A 239 -13.44 6.41 -5.60
C ASP A 239 -14.72 6.51 -4.77
N VAL A 240 -14.65 7.24 -3.67
CA VAL A 240 -15.75 7.42 -2.74
C VAL A 240 -15.79 8.87 -2.25
N SER A 241 -16.97 9.42 -2.07
CA SER A 241 -17.13 10.77 -1.50
C SER A 241 -16.72 10.80 -0.02
N ASP A 242 -16.36 11.99 0.46
CA ASP A 242 -15.99 12.23 1.87
C ASP A 242 -17.09 11.78 2.83
N GLU A 243 -18.37 11.98 2.47
CA GLU A 243 -19.51 11.52 3.26
C GLU A 243 -19.55 10.00 3.48
N VAL A 244 -19.13 9.23 2.48
CA VAL A 244 -19.07 7.76 2.56
C VAL A 244 -17.93 7.33 3.46
N LEU A 245 -16.79 8.01 3.42
CA LEU A 245 -15.64 7.75 4.29
C LEU A 245 -15.97 8.05 5.76
N ASP A 246 -16.66 9.15 6.04
CA ASP A 246 -17.05 9.55 7.39
C ASP A 246 -18.06 8.58 8.01
N ARG A 247 -19.02 8.10 7.24
CA ARG A 247 -19.98 7.07 7.70
C ARG A 247 -19.30 5.76 8.09
N LYS A 248 -18.20 5.38 7.41
CA LYS A 248 -17.41 4.21 7.82
C LYS A 248 -16.69 4.46 9.14
N SER A 249 -16.15 5.67 9.36
CA SER A 249 -15.44 6.01 10.61
C SER A 249 -16.39 5.97 11.82
N THR A 250 -17.59 6.46 11.68
CA THR A 250 -18.60 6.48 12.73
C THR A 250 -19.11 5.06 13.08
N ARG A 251 -19.30 4.18 12.09
CA ARG A 251 -19.74 2.79 12.33
C ARG A 251 -18.67 1.92 12.99
N LEU A 252 -17.40 2.08 12.66
CA LEU A 252 -16.31 1.35 13.31
C LEU A 252 -16.16 1.76 14.78
N ASN A 253 -16.28 3.04 15.11
CA ASN A 253 -16.26 3.50 16.49
C ASN A 253 -17.47 2.98 17.31
N SER A 254 -18.66 2.91 16.71
CA SER A 254 -19.86 2.40 17.40
C SER A 254 -19.83 0.89 17.65
N SER A 255 -19.13 0.11 16.82
CA SER A 255 -18.97 -1.35 17.02
C SER A 255 -17.97 -1.68 18.12
N HIS A 256 -16.98 -0.81 18.37
CA HIS A 256 -16.02 -0.98 19.46
C HIS A 256 -16.62 -0.65 20.83
N VAL A 257 -17.47 0.36 20.92
CA VAL A 257 -18.14 0.72 22.19
C VAL A 257 -19.10 -0.38 22.66
N LYS A 258 -19.70 -1.16 21.75
CA LYS A 258 -20.56 -2.30 22.11
C LYS A 258 -19.81 -3.55 22.60
N ARG A 259 -18.55 -3.77 22.21
CA ARG A 259 -17.74 -4.91 22.69
C ARG A 259 -17.05 -4.67 24.04
N SER A 260 -16.97 -3.43 24.50
CA SER A 260 -16.37 -3.05 25.79
C SER A 260 -17.37 -3.06 26.95
N ARG A 261 -18.62 -3.47 26.71
CA ARG A 261 -19.70 -3.52 27.72
C ARG A 261 -20.35 -4.90 27.90
N MET A 262 -19.64 -5.97 27.53
CA MET A 262 -20.00 -7.34 27.91
C MET A 262 -18.86 -8.01 28.64
#